data_301a314a9a5e66d7d6dfb07cde82c0f1
#
_entry.id   301a314a9a5e66d7d6dfb07cde82c0f1
#
_cell.length_a   1.000
_cell.length_b   1.000
_cell.length_c   1.000
_cell.angle_alpha   90.00
_cell.angle_beta   90.00
_cell.angle_gamma   90.00
#
_symmetry.space_group_name_H-M   'P 1'
#
loop_
_entity.id
_entity.type
_entity.pdbx_description
1 polymer ?
#
loop_
_entity_poly.entity_id
_entity_poly.type
_entity_poly.pdbx_seq_one_letter_code
_entity_poly.pdbx_strand_id
1 'polypeptide(L)'
;MFRKWIQAGCLFAAFASSAFAAQETYVVGAGGTYRPFEFENSQKQLEGFDIDIIKAIAKAENFNIKLINTPWEGIFATLGSGDRDIIISGITITDKRKQMVDFSAPYFPAEQSIVVPATSKVTSLASLKDEKVGVVNSSTGDIVVSDVLGKNSTAIKRFDNTPLMLQELFEDGVSAAVGDVGVVKYYIKQHPEKQFKLVPDAKFERQYFGIAVAKGNTELLAKLNSGLKKIIADGTYAKIYNTWFDENVPALPAQ
;
A
#
# COMPACT_ATOMS: atom_id res chain seq x y z
N MET A 1 -64.73 -38.29 49.23
CA MET A 1 -63.26 -38.29 49.13
C MET A 1 -62.84 -37.77 47.76
N PHE A 2 -62.47 -36.49 47.63
CA PHE A 2 -62.07 -35.91 46.39
C PHE A 2 -60.54 -35.73 46.39
N ARG A 3 -59.84 -36.43 45.51
CA ARG A 3 -58.39 -36.32 45.28
C ARG A 3 -58.11 -35.22 44.23
N LYS A 4 -57.54 -34.09 44.66
CA LYS A 4 -57.05 -33.03 43.77
C LYS A 4 -55.70 -33.41 43.17
N TRP A 5 -55.61 -33.45 41.84
CA TRP A 5 -54.38 -33.59 41.11
C TRP A 5 -53.81 -32.18 40.88
N ILE A 6 -52.61 -31.95 41.40
CA ILE A 6 -51.83 -30.73 41.11
C ILE A 6 -50.95 -31.06 39.90
N GLN A 7 -51.21 -30.43 38.76
CA GLN A 7 -50.32 -30.46 37.61
C GLN A 7 -49.24 -29.38 37.79
N ALA A 8 -47.99 -29.82 38.02
CA ALA A 8 -46.82 -28.96 38.02
C ALA A 8 -46.37 -28.73 36.55
N GLY A 9 -46.62 -27.54 36.00
CA GLY A 9 -46.11 -27.11 34.71
C GLY A 9 -44.66 -26.67 34.83
N CYS A 10 -43.73 -27.46 34.30
CA CYS A 10 -42.34 -27.04 34.15
C CYS A 10 -42.22 -26.05 32.97
N LEU A 11 -42.03 -24.75 33.27
CA LEU A 11 -41.63 -23.75 32.30
C LEU A 11 -40.12 -23.97 31.96
N PHE A 12 -39.85 -24.53 30.80
CA PHE A 12 -38.50 -24.54 30.23
C PHE A 12 -38.20 -23.14 29.63
N ALA A 13 -37.48 -22.32 30.37
CA ALA A 13 -36.92 -21.08 29.84
C ALA A 13 -35.71 -21.45 28.95
N ALA A 14 -35.90 -21.42 27.62
CA ALA A 14 -34.82 -21.55 26.66
C ALA A 14 -33.96 -20.28 26.72
N PHE A 15 -32.82 -20.34 27.40
CA PHE A 15 -31.78 -19.34 27.29
C PHE A 15 -31.16 -19.47 25.90
N ALA A 16 -31.56 -18.60 24.97
CA ALA A 16 -30.86 -18.38 23.72
C ALA A 16 -29.49 -17.72 24.05
N SER A 17 -28.47 -18.52 24.22
CA SER A 17 -27.08 -18.03 24.29
C SER A 17 -26.75 -17.47 22.92
N SER A 18 -26.80 -16.13 22.78
CA SER A 18 -26.19 -15.42 21.63
C SER A 18 -24.69 -15.66 21.72
N ALA A 19 -24.21 -16.66 21.00
CA ALA A 19 -22.79 -16.83 20.78
C ALA A 19 -22.31 -15.57 20.04
N PHE A 20 -21.68 -14.63 20.74
CA PHE A 20 -20.88 -13.59 20.13
C PHE A 20 -19.74 -14.32 19.43
N ALA A 21 -19.83 -14.50 18.11
CA ALA A 21 -18.72 -14.96 17.31
C ALA A 21 -17.56 -13.97 17.55
N ALA A 22 -16.43 -14.49 18.03
CA ALA A 22 -15.24 -13.66 18.21
C ALA A 22 -14.91 -13.02 16.86
N GLN A 23 -14.74 -11.69 16.87
CA GLN A 23 -14.41 -10.93 15.68
C GLN A 23 -13.07 -11.43 15.12
N GLU A 24 -13.03 -11.77 13.83
CA GLU A 24 -11.81 -12.23 13.16
C GLU A 24 -10.71 -11.17 13.27
N THR A 25 -9.47 -11.62 13.45
CA THR A 25 -8.29 -10.74 13.49
C THR A 25 -7.32 -11.12 12.40
N TYR A 26 -7.06 -10.21 11.46
CA TYR A 26 -6.10 -10.40 10.38
C TYR A 26 -4.77 -9.72 10.67
N VAL A 27 -3.67 -10.38 10.31
CA VAL A 27 -2.32 -9.83 10.40
C VAL A 27 -2.02 -9.06 9.12
N VAL A 28 -1.83 -7.75 9.26
CA VAL A 28 -1.60 -6.83 8.14
C VAL A 28 -0.14 -6.41 8.12
N GLY A 29 0.54 -6.68 7.01
CA GLY A 29 1.88 -6.18 6.72
C GLY A 29 1.84 -4.87 5.95
N ALA A 30 2.67 -3.92 6.37
CA ALA A 30 2.94 -2.68 5.67
C ALA A 30 4.39 -2.28 5.90
N GLY A 31 5.01 -1.59 4.95
CA GLY A 31 6.36 -1.04 5.10
C GLY A 31 6.40 0.09 6.13
N GLY A 32 7.59 0.35 6.67
CA GLY A 32 7.78 1.41 7.67
C GLY A 32 8.47 2.67 7.12
N THR A 33 8.61 2.82 5.79
CA THR A 33 9.51 3.82 5.20
C THR A 33 8.96 4.52 3.95
N TYR A 34 7.67 4.43 3.66
CA TYR A 34 7.08 4.89 2.39
C TYR A 34 6.09 6.05 2.57
N ARG A 35 6.58 7.16 3.13
CA ARG A 35 5.76 8.36 3.37
C ARG A 35 5.18 8.95 2.07
N PRO A 36 3.93 9.43 2.06
CA PRO A 36 2.96 9.53 3.17
C PRO A 36 2.06 8.29 3.31
N PHE A 37 2.31 7.20 2.57
CA PHE A 37 1.45 6.02 2.52
C PHE A 37 1.55 5.15 3.78
N GLU A 38 2.77 4.72 4.14
CA GLU A 38 3.01 3.95 5.36
C GLU A 38 4.43 4.18 5.91
N PHE A 39 4.51 4.44 7.19
CA PHE A 39 5.77 4.68 7.87
C PHE A 39 5.66 4.46 9.38
N GLU A 40 6.80 4.19 10.01
CA GLU A 40 6.86 4.18 11.46
C GLU A 40 7.04 5.61 12.01
N ASN A 41 6.22 5.94 13.02
CA ASN A 41 6.39 7.15 13.80
C ASN A 41 7.50 6.99 14.86
N SER A 42 7.73 8.04 15.67
CA SER A 42 8.75 8.02 16.74
C SER A 42 8.49 6.97 17.83
N GLN A 43 7.24 6.48 17.93
CA GLN A 43 6.81 5.44 18.88
C GLN A 43 6.84 4.03 18.27
N LYS A 44 7.42 3.87 17.09
CA LYS A 44 7.45 2.61 16.33
C LYS A 44 6.08 2.06 15.95
N GLN A 45 5.10 2.95 15.81
CA GLN A 45 3.77 2.60 15.33
C GLN A 45 3.64 2.93 13.85
N LEU A 46 2.99 2.05 13.10
CA LEU A 46 2.69 2.28 11.69
C LEU A 46 1.55 3.30 11.56
N GLU A 47 1.77 4.32 10.74
CA GLU A 47 0.80 5.34 10.35
C GLU A 47 0.97 5.71 8.87
N GLY A 48 0.00 6.43 8.31
CA GLY A 48 -0.01 6.83 6.91
C GLY A 48 -1.34 6.56 6.22
N PHE A 49 -1.44 6.98 4.98
CA PHE A 49 -2.64 6.83 4.17
C PHE A 49 -3.10 5.36 4.08
N ASP A 50 -2.21 4.44 3.77
CA ASP A 50 -2.48 3.01 3.66
C ASP A 50 -3.00 2.42 4.98
N ILE A 51 -2.38 2.87 6.08
CA ILE A 51 -2.76 2.42 7.42
C ILE A 51 -4.16 2.90 7.80
N ASP A 52 -4.51 4.13 7.44
CA ASP A 52 -5.86 4.66 7.70
C ASP A 52 -6.89 3.99 6.79
N ILE A 53 -6.56 3.69 5.54
CA ILE A 53 -7.43 2.93 4.62
C ILE A 53 -7.76 1.55 5.18
N ILE A 54 -6.75 0.77 5.58
CA ILE A 54 -7.01 -0.60 6.08
C ILE A 54 -7.76 -0.59 7.42
N LYS A 55 -7.50 0.37 8.31
CA LYS A 55 -8.27 0.57 9.54
C LYS A 55 -9.75 0.90 9.24
N ALA A 56 -10.00 1.75 8.25
CA ALA A 56 -11.35 2.11 7.84
C ALA A 56 -12.11 0.92 7.23
N ILE A 57 -11.45 0.13 6.37
CA ILE A 57 -11.99 -1.11 5.80
C ILE A 57 -12.32 -2.10 6.92
N ALA A 58 -11.39 -2.34 7.86
CA ALA A 58 -11.58 -3.24 8.98
C ALA A 58 -12.81 -2.86 9.83
N LYS A 59 -12.97 -1.57 10.10
CA LYS A 59 -14.14 -1.03 10.80
C LYS A 59 -15.43 -1.24 10.00
N ALA A 60 -15.42 -0.99 8.70
CA ALA A 60 -16.60 -1.11 7.83
C ALA A 60 -17.07 -2.57 7.66
N GLU A 61 -16.15 -3.53 7.76
CA GLU A 61 -16.40 -4.97 7.62
C GLU A 61 -16.40 -5.72 8.96
N ASN A 62 -16.28 -5.00 10.08
CA ASN A 62 -16.35 -5.55 11.43
C ASN A 62 -15.33 -6.68 11.70
N PHE A 63 -14.04 -6.45 11.33
CA PHE A 63 -12.94 -7.33 11.71
C PHE A 63 -11.81 -6.55 12.41
N ASN A 64 -10.96 -7.24 13.16
CA ASN A 64 -9.79 -6.68 13.81
C ASN A 64 -8.56 -6.81 12.92
N ILE A 65 -7.58 -5.92 13.12
CA ILE A 65 -6.28 -6.01 12.46
C ILE A 65 -5.13 -5.92 13.47
N LYS A 66 -4.06 -6.66 13.17
CA LYS A 66 -2.77 -6.53 13.83
C LYS A 66 -1.77 -6.02 12.80
N LEU A 67 -1.35 -4.76 12.91
CA LEU A 67 -0.37 -4.14 12.02
C LEU A 67 1.05 -4.60 12.38
N ILE A 68 1.82 -5.00 11.36
CA ILE A 68 3.21 -5.42 11.53
C ILE A 68 4.07 -4.76 10.45
N ASN A 69 5.12 -4.05 10.88
CA ASN A 69 6.14 -3.54 9.97
C ASN A 69 6.77 -4.71 9.20
N THR A 70 6.66 -4.67 7.89
CA THR A 70 7.09 -5.73 6.99
C THR A 70 7.94 -5.10 5.89
N PRO A 71 9.27 -5.33 5.89
CA PRO A 71 10.15 -4.78 4.88
C PRO A 71 9.71 -5.13 3.45
N TRP A 72 9.97 -4.23 2.51
CA TRP A 72 9.64 -4.44 1.09
C TRP A 72 10.26 -5.71 0.50
N GLU A 73 11.52 -5.98 0.84
CA GLU A 73 12.16 -7.22 0.44
C GLU A 73 11.46 -8.43 1.07
N GLY A 74 10.99 -9.32 0.23
CA GLY A 74 10.28 -10.53 0.67
C GLY A 74 8.82 -10.31 1.10
N ILE A 75 8.26 -9.11 0.98
CA ILE A 75 6.90 -8.78 1.46
C ILE A 75 5.83 -9.76 0.91
N PHE A 76 5.91 -10.15 -0.36
CA PHE A 76 4.96 -11.10 -0.96
C PHE A 76 5.11 -12.52 -0.42
N ALA A 77 6.32 -12.93 -0.02
CA ALA A 77 6.54 -14.25 0.56
C ALA A 77 5.79 -14.45 1.87
N THR A 78 5.56 -13.37 2.62
CA THR A 78 4.84 -13.41 3.90
C THR A 78 3.35 -13.75 3.73
N LEU A 79 2.74 -13.47 2.57
CA LEU A 79 1.39 -13.94 2.22
C LEU A 79 1.38 -15.44 1.90
N GLY A 80 2.40 -15.90 1.17
CA GLY A 80 2.53 -17.32 0.81
C GLY A 80 2.82 -18.23 2.01
N SER A 81 3.57 -17.74 3.01
CA SER A 81 3.86 -18.48 4.25
C SER A 81 2.72 -18.43 5.27
N GLY A 82 1.75 -17.52 5.12
CA GLY A 82 0.71 -17.26 6.11
C GLY A 82 1.16 -16.42 7.30
N ASP A 83 2.36 -15.80 7.25
CA ASP A 83 2.81 -14.86 8.29
C ASP A 83 2.03 -13.55 8.26
N ARG A 84 1.45 -13.22 7.12
CA ARG A 84 0.55 -12.09 6.88
C ARG A 84 -0.68 -12.57 6.12
N ASP A 85 -1.84 -12.03 6.49
CA ASP A 85 -3.10 -12.27 5.78
C ASP A 85 -3.31 -11.22 4.69
N ILE A 86 -2.88 -9.99 4.96
CA ILE A 86 -3.08 -8.81 4.11
C ILE A 86 -1.76 -8.05 4.00
N ILE A 87 -1.44 -7.54 2.82
CA ILE A 87 -0.39 -6.53 2.62
C ILE A 87 -1.02 -5.28 2.00
N ILE A 88 -0.78 -4.14 2.63
CA ILE A 88 -1.07 -2.81 2.10
C ILE A 88 0.20 -1.97 2.27
N SER A 89 0.85 -1.59 1.16
CA SER A 89 2.19 -0.99 1.18
C SER A 89 2.53 -0.34 -0.18
N GLY A 90 1.65 0.54 -0.67
CA GLY A 90 1.84 1.21 -1.96
C GLY A 90 2.11 0.23 -3.10
N ILE A 91 1.43 -0.93 -3.11
CA ILE A 91 1.76 -1.99 -4.06
C ILE A 91 1.06 -1.78 -5.38
N THR A 92 1.82 -1.44 -6.41
CA THR A 92 1.32 -1.37 -7.78
C THR A 92 0.79 -2.72 -8.24
N ILE A 93 -0.43 -2.74 -8.74
CA ILE A 93 -1.05 -3.89 -9.40
C ILE A 93 -0.35 -4.11 -10.74
N THR A 94 0.37 -5.23 -10.89
CA THR A 94 1.02 -5.63 -12.16
C THR A 94 0.68 -7.07 -12.49
N ASP A 95 0.72 -7.43 -13.78
CA ASP A 95 0.41 -8.81 -14.19
C ASP A 95 1.39 -9.83 -13.61
N LYS A 96 2.66 -9.44 -13.43
CA LYS A 96 3.64 -10.29 -12.76
C LYS A 96 3.27 -10.54 -11.31
N ARG A 97 2.83 -9.51 -10.56
CA ARG A 97 2.44 -9.64 -9.15
C ARG A 97 1.13 -10.41 -9.00
N LYS A 98 0.17 -10.25 -9.94
CA LYS A 98 -1.07 -11.04 -9.99
C LYS A 98 -0.85 -12.55 -10.14
N GLN A 99 0.31 -12.99 -10.62
CA GLN A 99 0.64 -14.42 -10.65
C GLN A 99 0.94 -14.99 -9.27
N MET A 100 1.41 -14.14 -8.33
CA MET A 100 1.83 -14.55 -6.99
C MET A 100 0.77 -14.30 -5.92
N VAL A 101 -0.02 -13.23 -6.06
CA VAL A 101 -1.00 -12.77 -5.08
C VAL A 101 -2.29 -12.32 -5.77
N ASP A 102 -3.38 -12.21 -5.02
CA ASP A 102 -4.59 -11.55 -5.51
C ASP A 102 -4.67 -10.13 -4.94
N PHE A 103 -5.20 -9.22 -5.74
CA PHE A 103 -5.33 -7.80 -5.40
C PHE A 103 -6.77 -7.39 -5.25
N SER A 104 -7.02 -6.48 -4.32
CA SER A 104 -8.27 -5.73 -4.25
C SER A 104 -8.51 -4.90 -5.52
N ALA A 105 -9.69 -4.34 -5.63
CA ALA A 105 -9.92 -3.20 -6.52
C ALA A 105 -8.90 -2.07 -6.21
N PRO A 106 -8.55 -1.25 -7.21
CA PRO A 106 -7.64 -0.12 -7.06
C PRO A 106 -8.08 0.86 -5.98
N TYR A 107 -7.13 1.27 -5.09
CA TYR A 107 -7.43 2.28 -4.07
C TYR A 107 -6.65 3.58 -4.21
N PHE A 108 -5.60 3.62 -5.06
CA PHE A 108 -4.82 4.83 -5.30
C PHE A 108 -4.19 4.79 -6.71
N PRO A 109 -4.14 5.92 -7.48
CA PRO A 109 -3.43 5.98 -8.74
C PRO A 109 -1.92 5.97 -8.49
N ALA A 110 -1.19 5.09 -9.17
CA ALA A 110 0.26 4.99 -9.13
C ALA A 110 0.87 5.58 -10.40
N GLU A 111 1.76 6.53 -10.25
CA GLU A 111 2.53 7.12 -11.34
C GLU A 111 4.00 7.14 -10.96
N GLN A 112 4.87 6.81 -11.91
CA GLN A 112 6.31 6.94 -11.75
C GLN A 112 6.80 8.30 -12.26
N SER A 113 7.89 8.78 -11.70
CA SER A 113 8.60 9.95 -12.23
C SER A 113 10.11 9.79 -12.06
N ILE A 114 10.85 10.43 -12.93
CA ILE A 114 12.28 10.63 -12.74
C ILE A 114 12.46 11.86 -11.86
N VAL A 115 13.29 11.74 -10.83
CA VAL A 115 13.69 12.83 -9.94
C VAL A 115 15.13 13.19 -10.24
N VAL A 116 15.37 14.46 -10.52
CA VAL A 116 16.73 14.95 -10.84
C VAL A 116 16.94 16.34 -10.24
N PRO A 117 18.19 16.77 -10.02
CA PRO A 117 18.49 18.17 -9.72
C PRO A 117 17.88 19.11 -10.76
N ALA A 118 17.42 20.29 -10.35
CA ALA A 118 16.76 21.25 -11.25
C ALA A 118 17.64 21.65 -12.46
N THR A 119 18.95 21.61 -12.28
CA THR A 119 19.96 21.91 -13.33
C THR A 119 20.20 20.75 -14.30
N SER A 120 19.69 19.56 -14.01
CA SER A 120 19.89 18.36 -14.84
C SER A 120 19.30 18.54 -16.23
N LYS A 121 19.98 17.95 -17.23
CA LYS A 121 19.53 17.91 -18.63
C LYS A 121 18.66 16.70 -18.95
N VAL A 122 18.38 15.83 -17.97
CA VAL A 122 17.47 14.70 -18.13
C VAL A 122 16.05 15.19 -18.41
N THR A 123 15.46 14.70 -19.49
CA THR A 123 14.11 15.08 -19.97
C THR A 123 13.21 13.88 -20.25
N SER A 124 13.74 12.65 -20.16
CA SER A 124 13.01 11.42 -20.43
C SER A 124 13.76 10.21 -19.88
N LEU A 125 13.11 9.04 -19.84
CA LEU A 125 13.75 7.74 -19.54
C LEU A 125 14.92 7.44 -20.51
N ALA A 126 14.77 7.80 -21.79
CA ALA A 126 15.82 7.57 -22.78
C ALA A 126 17.11 8.35 -22.48
N SER A 127 17.01 9.52 -21.84
CA SER A 127 18.16 10.33 -21.45
C SER A 127 18.89 9.84 -20.18
N LEU A 128 18.41 8.76 -19.55
CA LEU A 128 19.08 8.13 -18.40
C LEU A 128 20.29 7.25 -18.79
N LYS A 129 20.53 7.03 -20.09
CA LYS A 129 21.58 6.09 -20.57
C LYS A 129 22.99 6.43 -20.09
N ASP A 130 23.27 7.71 -19.88
CA ASP A 130 24.58 8.19 -19.45
C ASP A 130 24.57 8.58 -17.95
N GLU A 131 23.51 8.24 -17.23
CA GLU A 131 23.29 8.65 -15.84
C GLU A 131 23.44 7.46 -14.87
N LYS A 132 23.86 7.77 -13.64
CA LYS A 132 23.73 6.85 -12.51
C LYS A 132 22.34 7.01 -11.92
N VAL A 133 21.55 5.93 -11.93
CA VAL A 133 20.12 5.98 -11.57
C VAL A 133 19.85 5.16 -10.32
N GLY A 134 19.29 5.81 -9.30
CA GLY A 134 18.78 5.15 -8.09
C GLY A 134 17.36 4.63 -8.29
N VAL A 135 17.12 3.40 -7.84
CA VAL A 135 15.79 2.76 -7.81
C VAL A 135 15.64 1.95 -6.52
N VAL A 136 14.40 1.74 -6.08
CA VAL A 136 14.14 0.73 -5.03
C VAL A 136 14.13 -0.65 -5.69
N ASN A 137 14.89 -1.59 -5.13
CA ASN A 137 15.02 -2.94 -5.67
C ASN A 137 13.66 -3.60 -5.91
N SER A 138 13.46 -4.20 -7.07
CA SER A 138 12.22 -4.90 -7.45
C SER A 138 10.93 -4.04 -7.44
N SER A 139 11.07 -2.71 -7.37
CA SER A 139 9.95 -1.78 -7.57
C SER A 139 9.56 -1.67 -9.05
N THR A 140 8.44 -1.02 -9.34
CA THR A 140 8.05 -0.68 -10.73
C THR A 140 9.04 0.30 -11.36
N GLY A 141 9.63 1.20 -10.58
CA GLY A 141 10.72 2.08 -11.03
C GLY A 141 11.97 1.30 -11.46
N ASP A 142 12.38 0.26 -10.70
CA ASP A 142 13.50 -0.62 -11.10
C ASP A 142 13.19 -1.36 -12.40
N ILE A 143 11.95 -1.85 -12.57
CA ILE A 143 11.56 -2.54 -13.82
C ILE A 143 11.73 -1.61 -15.01
N VAL A 144 11.14 -0.41 -14.97
CA VAL A 144 11.17 0.54 -16.09
C VAL A 144 12.60 1.00 -16.40
N VAL A 145 13.42 1.28 -15.38
CA VAL A 145 14.83 1.66 -15.59
C VAL A 145 15.65 0.49 -16.14
N SER A 146 15.39 -0.71 -15.65
CA SER A 146 16.04 -1.93 -16.16
C SER A 146 15.73 -2.23 -17.62
N ASP A 147 14.50 -1.90 -18.07
CA ASP A 147 14.10 -2.07 -19.49
C ASP A 147 14.84 -1.08 -20.41
N VAL A 148 15.23 0.10 -19.90
CA VAL A 148 15.95 1.13 -20.67
C VAL A 148 17.45 0.93 -20.64
N LEU A 149 18.02 0.63 -19.46
CA LEU A 149 19.48 0.56 -19.25
C LEU A 149 20.03 -0.87 -19.32
N GLY A 150 19.15 -1.88 -19.31
CA GLY A 150 19.52 -3.27 -19.15
C GLY A 150 19.55 -3.70 -17.67
N LYS A 151 18.97 -4.85 -17.36
CA LYS A 151 18.79 -5.36 -15.99
C LYS A 151 20.09 -5.44 -15.17
N ASN A 152 21.20 -5.75 -15.83
CA ASN A 152 22.51 -5.92 -15.20
C ASN A 152 23.40 -4.68 -15.34
N SER A 153 22.85 -3.54 -15.76
CA SER A 153 23.62 -2.29 -15.90
C SER A 153 24.18 -1.85 -14.56
N THR A 154 25.48 -1.56 -14.52
CA THR A 154 26.17 -0.99 -13.35
C THR A 154 25.79 0.46 -13.09
N ALA A 155 25.12 1.11 -14.04
CA ALA A 155 24.54 2.44 -13.87
C ALA A 155 23.30 2.46 -12.96
N ILE A 156 22.67 1.29 -12.74
CA ILE A 156 21.51 1.19 -11.84
C ILE A 156 21.99 0.88 -10.42
N LYS A 157 21.74 1.80 -9.51
CA LYS A 157 21.94 1.61 -8.07
C LYS A 157 20.63 1.22 -7.41
N ARG A 158 20.56 0.03 -6.81
CA ARG A 158 19.37 -0.52 -6.16
C ARG A 158 19.44 -0.35 -4.67
N PHE A 159 18.37 0.18 -4.07
CA PHE A 159 18.24 0.46 -2.65
C PHE A 159 17.10 -0.33 -2.03
N ASP A 160 17.18 -0.58 -0.73
CA ASP A 160 16.15 -1.34 0.01
C ASP A 160 14.86 -0.54 0.19
N ASN A 161 14.95 0.80 0.19
CA ASN A 161 13.81 1.68 0.40
C ASN A 161 14.02 3.07 -0.23
N THR A 162 12.92 3.82 -0.34
CA THR A 162 12.93 5.16 -0.95
C THR A 162 13.76 6.20 -0.18
N PRO A 163 13.77 6.26 1.16
CA PRO A 163 14.66 7.17 1.87
C PRO A 163 16.13 7.02 1.51
N LEU A 164 16.64 5.78 1.47
CA LEU A 164 18.04 5.52 1.11
C LEU A 164 18.33 5.91 -0.35
N MET A 165 17.40 5.62 -1.26
CA MET A 165 17.51 6.00 -2.67
C MET A 165 17.59 7.53 -2.84
N LEU A 166 16.70 8.27 -2.16
CA LEU A 166 16.67 9.73 -2.24
C LEU A 166 17.83 10.38 -1.50
N GLN A 167 18.27 9.82 -0.38
CA GLN A 167 19.48 10.29 0.29
C GLN A 167 20.69 10.23 -0.66
N GLU A 168 20.87 9.12 -1.37
CA GLU A 168 21.95 8.99 -2.35
C GLU A 168 21.84 10.01 -3.50
N LEU A 169 20.60 10.35 -3.92
CA LEU A 169 20.38 11.43 -4.89
C LEU A 169 20.73 12.81 -4.28
N PHE A 170 20.37 13.06 -3.03
CA PHE A 170 20.62 14.33 -2.34
C PHE A 170 22.11 14.56 -2.05
N GLU A 171 22.90 13.49 -1.97
CA GLU A 171 24.34 13.49 -1.73
C GLU A 171 25.16 13.34 -3.04
N ASP A 172 24.51 13.47 -4.21
CA ASP A 172 25.13 13.36 -5.55
C ASP A 172 25.77 11.98 -5.85
N GLY A 173 25.43 10.95 -5.09
CA GLY A 173 25.89 9.58 -5.33
C GLY A 173 25.21 8.90 -6.52
N VAL A 174 24.02 9.36 -6.90
CA VAL A 174 23.33 9.12 -8.17
C VAL A 174 22.88 10.45 -8.75
N SER A 175 22.77 10.55 -10.08
CA SER A 175 22.37 11.77 -10.79
C SER A 175 20.87 11.84 -11.08
N ALA A 176 20.18 10.71 -10.95
CA ALA A 176 18.74 10.59 -11.10
C ALA A 176 18.19 9.49 -10.17
N ALA A 177 16.93 9.58 -9.82
CA ALA A 177 16.19 8.49 -9.16
C ALA A 177 14.84 8.29 -9.85
N VAL A 178 14.28 7.07 -9.81
CA VAL A 178 12.94 6.78 -10.32
C VAL A 178 12.09 6.17 -9.22
N GLY A 179 10.92 6.75 -8.98
CA GLY A 179 10.00 6.32 -7.93
C GLY A 179 8.61 6.91 -8.10
N ASP A 180 7.70 6.48 -7.22
CA ASP A 180 6.30 6.91 -7.23
C ASP A 180 6.16 8.40 -6.93
N VAL A 181 5.40 9.11 -7.77
CA VAL A 181 5.22 10.56 -7.70
C VAL A 181 4.75 11.02 -6.32
N GLY A 182 3.77 10.34 -5.71
CA GLY A 182 3.25 10.72 -4.38
C GLY A 182 4.33 10.68 -3.29
N VAL A 183 5.24 9.72 -3.37
CA VAL A 183 6.33 9.56 -2.40
C VAL A 183 7.46 10.56 -2.66
N VAL A 184 7.94 10.63 -3.90
CA VAL A 184 9.06 11.53 -4.22
C VAL A 184 8.70 13.00 -4.01
N LYS A 185 7.47 13.42 -4.35
CA LYS A 185 6.96 14.77 -4.04
C LYS A 185 7.00 15.07 -2.54
N TYR A 186 6.59 14.10 -1.70
CA TYR A 186 6.64 14.26 -0.26
C TYR A 186 8.05 14.57 0.22
N TYR A 187 9.05 13.77 -0.18
CA TYR A 187 10.44 13.98 0.25
C TYR A 187 11.05 15.26 -0.31
N ILE A 188 10.81 15.62 -1.57
CA ILE A 188 11.29 16.89 -2.15
C ILE A 188 10.72 18.08 -1.38
N LYS A 189 9.44 18.04 -0.98
CA LYS A 189 8.79 19.11 -0.19
C LYS A 189 9.45 19.28 1.19
N GLN A 190 10.02 18.20 1.77
CA GLN A 190 10.74 18.26 3.04
C GLN A 190 12.18 18.81 2.92
N HIS A 191 12.70 18.90 1.69
CA HIS A 191 14.06 19.36 1.39
C HIS A 191 14.06 20.54 0.39
N PRO A 192 13.41 21.67 0.74
CA PRO A 192 13.27 22.82 -0.18
C PRO A 192 14.61 23.47 -0.54
N GLU A 193 15.64 23.28 0.29
CA GLU A 193 17.01 23.72 0.03
C GLU A 193 17.67 22.95 -1.12
N LYS A 194 17.18 21.75 -1.40
CA LYS A 194 17.61 20.92 -2.54
C LYS A 194 16.66 21.14 -3.70
N GLN A 195 17.12 21.83 -4.72
CA GLN A 195 16.28 22.13 -5.89
C GLN A 195 16.20 20.92 -6.82
N PHE A 196 15.11 20.16 -6.72
CA PHE A 196 14.82 19.03 -7.59
C PHE A 196 13.62 19.31 -8.49
N LYS A 197 13.56 18.61 -9.63
CA LYS A 197 12.41 18.59 -10.52
C LYS A 197 11.99 17.15 -10.80
N LEU A 198 10.71 16.99 -11.06
CA LEU A 198 10.12 15.75 -11.56
C LEU A 198 10.08 15.80 -13.08
N VAL A 199 10.54 14.75 -13.72
CA VAL A 199 10.49 14.58 -15.17
C VAL A 199 9.55 13.43 -15.50
N PRO A 200 8.37 13.72 -16.07
CA PRO A 200 7.46 12.69 -16.54
C PRO A 200 7.99 12.05 -17.82
N ASP A 201 7.55 10.83 -18.12
CA ASP A 201 7.83 10.17 -19.39
C ASP A 201 6.57 9.44 -19.87
N ALA A 202 6.33 9.44 -21.19
CA ALA A 202 5.17 8.77 -21.78
C ALA A 202 5.16 7.24 -21.59
N LYS A 203 6.30 6.64 -21.24
CA LYS A 203 6.42 5.22 -20.92
C LYS A 203 6.01 4.89 -19.48
N PHE A 204 5.79 5.89 -18.63
CA PHE A 204 5.20 5.70 -17.32
C PHE A 204 3.69 5.53 -17.50
N GLU A 205 3.26 4.28 -17.63
CA GLU A 205 1.85 3.96 -17.70
C GLU A 205 1.15 4.31 -16.40
N ARG A 206 -0.09 4.78 -16.51
CA ARG A 206 -0.94 4.99 -15.34
C ARG A 206 -1.29 3.63 -14.74
N GLN A 207 -0.85 3.41 -13.53
CA GLN A 207 -1.07 2.19 -12.75
C GLN A 207 -1.88 2.52 -11.49
N TYR A 208 -2.14 1.52 -10.67
CA TYR A 208 -2.89 1.69 -9.43
C TYR A 208 -2.30 0.83 -8.33
N PHE A 209 -2.39 1.31 -7.08
CA PHE A 209 -2.13 0.48 -5.91
C PHE A 209 -3.34 -0.39 -5.58
N GLY A 210 -3.06 -1.60 -5.10
CA GLY A 210 -4.03 -2.57 -4.61
C GLY A 210 -3.59 -3.19 -3.29
N ILE A 211 -4.56 -3.62 -2.49
CA ILE A 211 -4.32 -4.39 -1.28
C ILE A 211 -4.13 -5.84 -1.70
N ALA A 212 -3.05 -6.48 -1.24
CA ALA A 212 -2.72 -7.84 -1.64
C ALA A 212 -3.11 -8.86 -0.54
N VAL A 213 -3.58 -10.02 -0.99
CA VAL A 213 -3.85 -11.21 -0.17
C VAL A 213 -3.21 -12.44 -0.81
N ALA A 214 -3.07 -13.52 -0.05
CA ALA A 214 -2.60 -14.79 -0.60
C ALA A 214 -3.43 -15.23 -1.80
N LYS A 215 -2.76 -15.82 -2.80
CA LYS A 215 -3.42 -16.31 -4.02
C LYS A 215 -4.55 -17.28 -3.69
N GLY A 216 -5.74 -17.03 -4.23
CA GLY A 216 -6.94 -17.85 -4.01
C GLY A 216 -7.72 -17.52 -2.73
N ASN A 217 -7.31 -16.55 -1.90
CA ASN A 217 -8.06 -16.12 -0.73
C ASN A 217 -9.22 -15.18 -1.12
N THR A 218 -10.20 -15.74 -1.81
CA THR A 218 -11.34 -14.99 -2.38
C THR A 218 -12.28 -14.42 -1.33
N GLU A 219 -12.40 -15.07 -0.17
CA GLU A 219 -13.27 -14.60 0.92
C GLU A 219 -12.75 -13.30 1.52
N LEU A 220 -11.48 -13.28 1.92
CA LEU A 220 -10.84 -12.07 2.46
C LEU A 220 -10.80 -10.96 1.42
N LEU A 221 -10.52 -11.30 0.16
CA LEU A 221 -10.53 -10.35 -0.95
C LEU A 221 -11.91 -9.70 -1.13
N ALA A 222 -12.98 -10.48 -1.04
CA ALA A 222 -14.35 -9.96 -1.13
C ALA A 222 -14.67 -9.01 0.04
N LYS A 223 -14.24 -9.32 1.27
CA LYS A 223 -14.37 -8.43 2.44
C LYS A 223 -13.62 -7.10 2.20
N LEU A 224 -12.37 -7.16 1.72
CA LEU A 224 -11.59 -5.95 1.44
C LEU A 224 -12.25 -5.07 0.38
N ASN A 225 -12.73 -5.66 -0.73
CA ASN A 225 -13.42 -4.93 -1.79
C ASN A 225 -14.75 -4.33 -1.30
N SER A 226 -15.53 -5.07 -0.51
CA SER A 226 -16.77 -4.57 0.11
C SER A 226 -16.47 -3.37 1.00
N GLY A 227 -15.48 -3.47 1.88
CA GLY A 227 -15.09 -2.40 2.78
C GLY A 227 -14.55 -1.17 2.04
N LEU A 228 -13.71 -1.37 1.02
CA LEU A 228 -13.21 -0.28 0.18
C LEU A 228 -14.37 0.47 -0.50
N LYS A 229 -15.31 -0.26 -1.09
CA LYS A 229 -16.52 0.33 -1.69
C LYS A 229 -17.35 1.12 -0.68
N LYS A 230 -17.53 0.62 0.55
CA LYS A 230 -18.28 1.31 1.61
C LYS A 230 -17.61 2.63 1.99
N ILE A 231 -16.29 2.62 2.27
CA ILE A 231 -15.57 3.82 2.69
C ILE A 231 -15.45 4.89 1.58
N ILE A 232 -15.50 4.47 0.31
CA ILE A 232 -15.58 5.39 -0.81
C ILE A 232 -16.97 6.02 -0.86
N ALA A 233 -18.04 5.21 -0.76
CA ALA A 233 -19.41 5.66 -0.88
C ALA A 233 -19.86 6.59 0.26
N ASP A 234 -19.38 6.38 1.49
CA ASP A 234 -19.73 7.19 2.66
C ASP A 234 -18.84 8.43 2.88
N GLY A 235 -17.86 8.64 2.00
CA GLY A 235 -16.92 9.77 2.03
C GLY A 235 -15.76 9.61 3.01
N THR A 236 -15.62 8.48 3.70
CA THR A 236 -14.49 8.18 4.61
C THR A 236 -13.17 8.19 3.84
N TYR A 237 -13.13 7.58 2.64
CA TYR A 237 -11.95 7.61 1.76
C TYR A 237 -11.50 9.04 1.46
N ALA A 238 -12.43 9.92 1.08
CA ALA A 238 -12.11 11.31 0.76
C ALA A 238 -11.54 12.07 1.98
N LYS A 239 -12.08 11.83 3.18
CA LYS A 239 -11.54 12.40 4.42
C LYS A 239 -10.12 11.93 4.70
N ILE A 240 -9.85 10.62 4.57
CA ILE A 240 -8.51 10.07 4.75
C ILE A 240 -7.55 10.66 3.70
N TYR A 241 -7.96 10.71 2.43
CA TYR A 241 -7.15 11.29 1.36
C TYR A 241 -6.74 12.74 1.67
N ASN A 242 -7.70 13.59 2.06
CA ASN A 242 -7.44 15.00 2.39
C ASN A 242 -6.60 15.21 3.66
N THR A 243 -6.44 14.17 4.49
CA THR A 243 -5.50 14.20 5.64
C THR A 243 -4.04 14.10 5.20
N TRP A 244 -3.79 13.36 4.14
CA TRP A 244 -2.43 13.00 3.71
C TRP A 244 -1.95 13.75 2.47
N PHE A 245 -2.90 14.25 1.64
CA PHE A 245 -2.58 14.87 0.35
C PHE A 245 -3.28 16.23 0.22
N ASP A 246 -2.51 17.23 -0.22
CA ASP A 246 -3.02 18.60 -0.50
C ASP A 246 -3.58 18.70 -1.95
N GLU A 247 -4.09 17.60 -2.49
CA GLU A 247 -4.56 17.49 -3.87
C GLU A 247 -6.03 17.04 -3.91
N ASN A 248 -6.69 17.21 -5.04
CA ASN A 248 -8.05 16.70 -5.22
C ASN A 248 -8.08 15.17 -5.15
N VAL A 249 -9.13 14.64 -4.51
CA VAL A 249 -9.37 13.19 -4.46
C VAL A 249 -9.39 12.62 -5.88
N PRO A 250 -8.53 11.64 -6.20
CA PRO A 250 -8.44 11.11 -7.56
C PRO A 250 -9.66 10.29 -7.93
N ALA A 251 -10.03 10.31 -9.21
CA ALA A 251 -10.98 9.34 -9.73
C ALA A 251 -10.33 7.94 -9.76
N LEU A 252 -10.97 7.00 -9.10
CA LEU A 252 -10.60 5.58 -9.13
C LEU A 252 -11.41 4.84 -10.21
N PRO A 253 -10.90 3.74 -10.78
CA PRO A 253 -11.70 2.84 -11.59
C PRO A 253 -12.95 2.35 -10.83
N ALA A 254 -13.97 1.91 -11.56
CA ALA A 254 -15.17 1.33 -10.95
C ALA A 254 -14.78 0.16 -10.01
N GLN A 255 -15.39 0.17 -8.82
CA GLN A 255 -15.18 -0.82 -7.75
C GLN A 255 -16.13 -2.02 -7.93
#